data_5bea4f5a82b7aec5f75f58b9b17a99d0
#
_entry.id   5bea4f5a82b7aec5f75f58b9b17a99d0
#
_cell.length_a   1.000
_cell.length_b   1.000
_cell.length_c   1.000
_cell.angle_alpha   90.00
_cell.angle_beta   90.00
_cell.angle_gamma   90.00
#
_symmetry.space_group_name_H-M   'P 1'
#
loop_
_entity.id
_entity.type
_entity.pdbx_description
1 polymer ?
#
loop_
_entity_poly.entity_id
_entity_poly.type
_entity_poly.pdbx_seq_one_letter_code
_entity_poly.pdbx_strand_id
1 'polypeptide(L)'
;MSRDVARAGAITARYSETDEERLLEFERSAEGGATAATAVVAQNRDGYAMLKVRPTADGDELERYYGFDMALDHAAELLGVSVTDLPVPGAAEDIGM
;
A
#
# COMPACT_ATOMS: atom_id res chain seq x y z
N MET A 1 -15.85 11.00 7.42
CA MET A 1 -14.97 10.33 6.45
C MET A 1 -13.64 10.03 7.10
N SER A 2 -13.16 8.81 6.89
CA SER A 2 -11.88 8.40 7.49
C SER A 2 -10.72 8.86 6.61
N ARG A 3 -9.67 9.40 7.23
CA ARG A 3 -8.43 9.72 6.52
C ARG A 3 -7.62 8.45 6.24
N ASP A 4 -8.01 7.33 6.84
CA ASP A 4 -7.26 6.07 6.77
C ASP A 4 -7.65 5.24 5.55
N VAL A 5 -8.71 5.59 4.85
CA VAL A 5 -9.22 4.82 3.71
C VAL A 5 -9.43 5.72 2.51
N ALA A 6 -9.03 5.24 1.35
CA ALA A 6 -9.31 5.89 0.07
C ALA A 6 -9.73 4.83 -0.94
N ARG A 7 -10.57 5.21 -1.89
CA ARG A 7 -11.08 4.30 -2.92
C ARG A 7 -11.02 4.97 -4.28
N ALA A 8 -10.67 4.19 -5.29
CA ALA A 8 -10.69 4.62 -6.68
C ALA A 8 -11.01 3.41 -7.55
N GLY A 9 -12.17 3.44 -8.23
CA GLY A 9 -12.61 2.30 -9.03
C GLY A 9 -12.73 1.04 -8.19
N ALA A 10 -12.05 -0.03 -8.60
CA ALA A 10 -12.07 -1.31 -7.90
C ALA A 10 -11.03 -1.40 -6.78
N ILE A 11 -10.26 -0.34 -6.53
CA ILE A 11 -9.16 -0.38 -5.57
C ILE A 11 -9.52 0.35 -4.29
N THR A 12 -9.28 -0.32 -3.17
CA THR A 12 -9.39 0.26 -1.83
C THR A 12 -8.01 0.29 -1.21
N ALA A 13 -7.64 1.42 -0.64
CA ALA A 13 -6.38 1.58 0.10
C ALA A 13 -6.69 1.90 1.55
N ARG A 14 -6.01 1.24 2.47
CA ARG A 14 -6.18 1.44 3.91
C ARG A 14 -4.83 1.71 4.56
N TYR A 15 -4.78 2.75 5.34
CA TYR A 15 -3.61 3.07 6.14
C TYR A 15 -3.83 2.61 7.57
N SER A 16 -2.81 1.98 8.16
CA SER A 16 -2.82 1.61 9.58
C SER A 16 -1.40 1.70 10.14
N GLU A 17 -1.31 1.66 11.46
CA GLU A 17 -0.02 1.67 12.15
C GLU A 17 -0.01 0.57 13.19
N THR A 18 1.12 -0.12 13.28
CA THR A 18 1.41 -1.04 14.37
C THR A 18 2.48 -0.41 15.25
N ASP A 19 2.90 -1.10 16.31
CA ASP A 19 3.99 -0.62 17.16
C ASP A 19 5.30 -0.48 16.40
N GLU A 20 5.46 -1.22 15.33
CA GLU A 20 6.71 -1.30 14.58
C GLU A 20 6.67 -0.67 13.20
N GLU A 21 5.49 -0.64 12.56
CA GLU A 21 5.39 -0.25 11.15
C GLU A 21 4.19 0.63 10.85
N ARG A 22 4.35 1.43 9.79
CA ARG A 22 3.22 2.06 9.10
C ARG A 22 2.89 1.18 7.90
N LEU A 23 1.61 0.90 7.71
CA LEU A 23 1.14 0.00 6.65
C LEU A 23 0.17 0.71 5.73
N LEU A 24 0.41 0.59 4.43
CA LEU A 24 -0.54 1.03 3.41
C LEU A 24 -0.93 -0.20 2.61
N GLU A 25 -2.15 -0.67 2.82
CA GLU A 25 -2.66 -1.89 2.20
C GLU A 25 -3.61 -1.56 1.06
N PHE A 26 -3.34 -2.17 -0.10
CA PHE A 26 -4.19 -2.04 -1.29
C PHE A 26 -4.90 -3.35 -1.57
N GLU A 27 -6.14 -3.25 -1.99
CA GLU A 27 -6.93 -4.39 -2.42
C GLU A 27 -7.67 -4.02 -3.72
N ARG A 28 -7.55 -4.88 -4.72
CA ARG A 28 -8.34 -4.75 -5.94
C ARG A 28 -9.45 -5.79 -5.90
N SER A 29 -10.69 -5.34 -6.07
CA SER A 29 -11.86 -6.21 -6.08
C SER A 29 -12.14 -6.72 -7.50
N ALA A 30 -12.54 -7.98 -7.59
CA ALA A 30 -13.07 -8.56 -8.82
C ALA A 30 -14.57 -8.33 -8.88
N GLU A 31 -15.19 -8.67 -10.01
CA GLU A 31 -16.65 -8.70 -10.13
C GLU A 31 -17.24 -9.57 -9.03
N GLY A 32 -18.34 -9.11 -8.45
CA GLY A 32 -18.98 -9.82 -7.35
C GLY A 32 -18.39 -9.52 -5.98
N GLY A 33 -17.36 -8.64 -5.91
CA GLY A 33 -16.81 -8.19 -4.64
C GLY A 33 -15.69 -9.05 -4.06
N ALA A 34 -15.31 -10.14 -4.73
CA ALA A 34 -14.20 -10.96 -4.27
C ALA A 34 -12.87 -10.22 -4.45
N THR A 35 -11.90 -10.48 -3.58
CA THR A 35 -10.55 -9.90 -3.71
C THR A 35 -9.83 -10.56 -4.87
N ALA A 36 -9.36 -9.75 -5.82
CA ALA A 36 -8.60 -10.23 -6.98
C ALA A 36 -7.10 -10.11 -6.78
N ALA A 37 -6.63 -9.08 -6.06
CA ALA A 37 -5.21 -8.87 -5.83
C ALA A 37 -5.01 -7.99 -4.61
N THR A 38 -3.87 -8.15 -3.95
CA THR A 38 -3.48 -7.31 -2.80
C THR A 38 -2.02 -6.89 -2.92
N ALA A 39 -1.69 -5.77 -2.31
CA ALA A 39 -0.31 -5.29 -2.19
C ALA A 39 -0.20 -4.43 -0.94
N VAL A 40 0.95 -4.47 -0.30
CA VAL A 40 1.19 -3.69 0.92
C VAL A 40 2.50 -2.94 0.81
N VAL A 41 2.49 -1.66 1.16
CA VAL A 41 3.70 -0.87 1.35
C VAL A 41 3.88 -0.64 2.84
N ALA A 42 5.00 -1.07 3.39
CA ALA A 42 5.29 -0.97 4.82
C ALA A 42 6.55 -0.15 5.07
N GLN A 43 6.53 0.66 6.12
CA GLN A 43 7.66 1.47 6.53
C GLN A 43 7.87 1.31 8.03
N ASN A 44 9.12 1.04 8.45
CA ASN A 44 9.43 0.99 9.88
C ASN A 44 9.18 2.36 10.51
N ARG A 45 8.61 2.38 11.70
CA ARG A 45 8.37 3.63 12.43
C ARG A 45 9.67 4.19 12.99
N ASP A 46 10.60 3.32 13.35
CA ASP A 46 11.89 3.70 13.93
C ASP A 46 13.03 3.25 13.05
N GLY A 47 14.14 3.97 13.09
CA GLY A 47 15.34 3.63 12.37
C GLY A 47 15.29 4.03 10.90
N TYR A 48 15.91 3.24 10.06
CA TYR A 48 16.02 3.54 8.64
C TYR A 48 14.69 3.27 7.95
N ALA A 49 14.13 4.29 7.35
CA ALA A 49 12.75 4.26 6.86
C ALA A 49 12.66 3.82 5.39
N MET A 50 13.23 2.69 5.05
CA MET A 50 13.03 2.09 3.73
C MET A 50 11.61 1.55 3.60
N LEU A 51 11.08 1.64 2.39
CA LEU A 51 9.73 1.17 2.08
C LEU A 51 9.82 -0.27 1.57
N LYS A 52 9.07 -1.15 2.23
CA LYS A 52 9.02 -2.57 1.87
C LYS A 52 7.72 -2.86 1.13
N VAL A 53 7.79 -3.61 0.05
CA VAL A 53 6.60 -4.03 -0.69
C VAL A 53 6.36 -5.51 -0.42
N ARG A 54 5.13 -5.83 -0.01
CA ARG A 54 4.69 -7.19 0.32
C ARG A 54 3.41 -7.51 -0.43
N PRO A 55 3.13 -8.78 -0.74
CA PRO A 55 1.84 -9.15 -1.36
C PRO A 55 0.69 -9.04 -0.38
N THR A 56 0.93 -9.29 0.91
CA THR A 56 -0.04 -9.16 2.00
C THR A 56 0.67 -8.60 3.22
N ALA A 57 -0.11 -8.16 4.23
CA ALA A 57 0.46 -7.61 5.47
C ALA A 57 1.36 -8.60 6.19
N ASP A 58 1.02 -9.90 6.12
CA ASP A 58 1.79 -10.98 6.74
C ASP A 58 2.74 -11.67 5.78
N GLY A 59 2.77 -11.25 4.52
CA GLY A 59 3.58 -11.87 3.49
C GLY A 59 5.05 -11.50 3.58
N ASP A 60 5.87 -12.24 2.84
CA ASP A 60 7.29 -11.96 2.76
C ASP A 60 7.54 -10.70 1.96
N GLU A 61 8.56 -9.96 2.36
CA GLU A 61 9.01 -8.78 1.65
C GLU A 61 9.52 -9.19 0.26
N LEU A 62 9.00 -8.51 -0.78
CA LEU A 62 9.42 -8.76 -2.15
C LEU A 62 10.57 -7.86 -2.56
N GLU A 63 10.54 -6.59 -2.14
CA GLU A 63 11.54 -5.61 -2.52
C GLU A 63 11.52 -4.44 -1.54
N ARG A 64 12.61 -3.67 -1.50
CA ARG A 64 12.74 -2.45 -0.70
C ARG A 64 13.06 -1.27 -1.60
N TYR A 65 12.50 -0.12 -1.27
CA TYR A 65 12.70 1.11 -2.03
C TYR A 65 12.98 2.28 -1.10
N TYR A 66 13.77 3.24 -1.61
CA TYR A 66 14.01 4.48 -0.88
C TYR A 66 12.88 5.48 -1.08
N GLY A 67 12.23 5.46 -2.22
CA GLY A 67 11.18 6.41 -2.57
C GLY A 67 9.80 5.82 -2.57
N PHE A 68 8.82 6.59 -2.10
CA PHE A 68 7.42 6.17 -2.06
C PHE A 68 6.90 5.87 -3.47
N ASP A 69 7.28 6.71 -4.45
CA ASP A 69 6.86 6.53 -5.85
C ASP A 69 7.26 5.16 -6.39
N MET A 70 8.48 4.72 -6.08
CA MET A 70 8.98 3.42 -6.54
C MET A 70 8.22 2.28 -5.88
N ALA A 71 7.92 2.41 -4.59
CA ALA A 71 7.14 1.41 -3.87
C ALA A 71 5.71 1.32 -4.43
N LEU A 72 5.11 2.47 -4.76
CA LEU A 72 3.78 2.50 -5.37
C LEU A 72 3.77 1.86 -6.76
N ASP A 73 4.81 2.07 -7.56
CA ASP A 73 4.94 1.42 -8.87
C ASP A 73 4.89 -0.11 -8.73
N HIS A 74 5.62 -0.65 -7.76
CA HIS A 74 5.64 -2.10 -7.53
C HIS A 74 4.28 -2.59 -7.02
N ALA A 75 3.66 -1.85 -6.10
CA ALA A 75 2.32 -2.20 -5.62
C ALA A 75 1.32 -2.24 -6.79
N ALA A 76 1.39 -1.28 -7.70
CA ALA A 76 0.52 -1.24 -8.88
C ALA A 76 0.73 -2.48 -9.77
N GLU A 77 1.99 -2.90 -9.95
CA GLU A 77 2.29 -4.13 -10.69
C GLU A 77 1.65 -5.36 -10.06
N LEU A 78 1.74 -5.47 -8.73
CA LEU A 78 1.12 -6.59 -8.01
C LEU A 78 -0.39 -6.59 -8.17
N LEU A 79 -0.99 -5.41 -8.26
CA LEU A 79 -2.44 -5.27 -8.44
C LEU A 79 -2.88 -5.39 -9.90
N GLY A 80 -1.94 -5.31 -10.83
CA GLY A 80 -2.25 -5.34 -12.26
C GLY A 80 -2.89 -4.07 -12.79
N VAL A 81 -2.54 -2.91 -12.21
CA VAL A 81 -3.10 -1.61 -12.59
C VAL A 81 -1.98 -0.59 -12.81
N SER A 82 -2.34 0.58 -13.33
CA SER A 82 -1.39 1.70 -13.43
C SER A 82 -1.21 2.36 -12.07
N VAL A 83 -0.02 2.87 -11.80
CA VAL A 83 0.26 3.59 -10.55
C VAL A 83 -0.66 4.80 -10.39
N THR A 84 -1.07 5.42 -11.49
CA THR A 84 -1.98 6.57 -11.45
C THR A 84 -3.40 6.20 -11.00
N ASP A 85 -3.73 4.91 -10.99
CA ASP A 85 -5.03 4.42 -10.52
C ASP A 85 -5.06 4.16 -9.02
N LEU A 86 -3.92 4.25 -8.33
CA LEU A 86 -3.85 3.96 -6.90
C LEU A 86 -4.38 5.11 -6.06
N PRO A 87 -5.41 4.86 -5.23
CA PRO A 87 -5.82 5.85 -4.24
C PRO A 87 -4.82 5.88 -3.09
N VAL A 88 -4.53 7.04 -2.54
CA VAL A 88 -3.66 7.17 -1.38
C VAL A 88 -4.43 7.91 -0.28
N PRO A 89 -4.70 7.25 0.85
CA PRO A 89 -5.37 7.92 1.96
C PRO A 89 -4.56 9.11 2.48
N GLY A 90 -5.24 10.16 2.94
CA GLY A 90 -4.55 11.33 3.47
C GLY A 90 -3.57 11.00 4.60
N ALA A 91 -3.93 10.02 5.46
CA ALA A 91 -3.07 9.59 6.55
C ALA A 91 -1.76 8.94 6.07
N ALA A 92 -1.71 8.45 4.83
CA ALA A 92 -0.53 7.78 4.27
C ALA A 92 0.41 8.75 3.54
N GLU A 93 0.05 10.02 3.40
CA GLU A 93 0.86 10.99 2.65
C GLU A 93 2.24 11.20 3.25
N ASP A 94 2.41 10.90 4.55
CA ASP A 94 3.70 11.04 5.24
C ASP A 94 4.64 9.85 5.04
N ILE A 95 4.17 8.77 4.43
CA ILE A 95 5.03 7.61 4.16
C ILE A 95 6.11 8.03 3.17
N GLY A 96 7.35 7.71 3.49
CA GLY A 96 8.49 8.01 2.63
C GLY A 96 9.11 9.39 2.84
N MET A 97 8.57 10.16 3.78
CA MET A 97 9.09 11.50 4.10
C MET A 97 10.04 11.47 5.28
#